data_c686526a81e409402cd5378cc629265a
#
_entry.id   c686526a81e409402cd5378cc629265a
#
_cell.length_a   1.000
_cell.length_b   1.000
_cell.length_c   1.000
_cell.angle_alpha   90.00
_cell.angle_beta   90.00
_cell.angle_gamma   90.00
#
_symmetry.space_group_name_H-M   'P 1'
#
loop_
_entity.id
_entity.type
_entity.pdbx_description
1 polymer ?
#
loop_
_entity_poly.entity_id
_entity_poly.type
_entity_poly.pdbx_seq_one_letter_code
_entity_poly.pdbx_strand_id
1 'polypeptide(L)'
;GSSIGMSFGEYLQKVSLAGLLAVLVIIPLLPRLLPDIWHARIDLPPATDLPPIERPAFAAFALLVLAIMVGLFLFGEELPTQLGPPAVAIMAATLALLVIYEARIEPVENVLRDVDWKTLVFLAAIFCLVQAFTKTGLLQGLSLRLHGWFGTEFALVALALLACIGLLSAVLANIPVVAASLIMTKGYLVAAEAVPETGLAAGF
;
A
#
# COMPACT_ATOMS: atom_id res chain seq x y z
N GLY A 1 3.92 -5.75 -7.01
CA GLY A 1 4.88 -6.05 -8.08
C GLY A 1 4.54 -7.33 -8.84
N SER A 2 4.40 -8.45 -8.16
CA SER A 2 4.23 -9.78 -8.79
C SER A 2 3.00 -9.92 -9.70
N SER A 3 1.91 -9.22 -9.42
CA SER A 3 0.67 -9.29 -10.25
C SER A 3 0.76 -8.53 -11.57
N ILE A 4 1.76 -7.67 -11.75
CA ILE A 4 1.96 -6.83 -12.95
C ILE A 4 3.28 -7.22 -13.65
N GLY A 5 4.06 -8.17 -13.09
CA GLY A 5 5.36 -8.57 -13.62
C GLY A 5 6.45 -7.49 -13.50
N MET A 6 6.25 -6.49 -12.62
CA MET A 6 7.22 -5.41 -12.37
C MET A 6 7.88 -5.61 -11.01
N SER A 7 9.19 -5.37 -10.95
CA SER A 7 9.91 -5.32 -9.68
C SER A 7 9.45 -4.12 -8.84
N PHE A 8 9.68 -4.18 -7.51
CA PHE A 8 9.36 -3.06 -6.63
C PHE A 8 10.13 -1.79 -7.02
N GLY A 9 11.39 -1.94 -7.44
CA GLY A 9 12.22 -0.84 -7.91
C GLY A 9 11.67 -0.18 -9.19
N GLU A 10 11.24 -0.98 -10.18
CA GLU A 10 10.60 -0.44 -11.39
C GLU A 10 9.28 0.26 -11.09
N TYR A 11 8.46 -0.31 -10.19
CA TYR A 11 7.24 0.32 -9.74
C TYR A 11 7.52 1.68 -9.10
N LEU A 12 8.50 1.74 -8.19
CA LEU A 12 8.89 2.98 -7.54
C LEU A 12 9.33 4.05 -8.56
N GLN A 13 10.17 3.69 -9.54
CA GLN A 13 10.64 4.63 -10.56
C GLN A 13 9.49 5.16 -11.44
N LYS A 14 8.56 4.31 -11.84
CA LYS A 14 7.46 4.70 -12.75
C LYS A 14 6.34 5.46 -12.04
N VAL A 15 6.03 5.12 -10.79
CA VAL A 15 4.89 5.69 -10.03
C VAL A 15 5.32 6.89 -9.17
N SER A 16 6.58 6.94 -8.72
CA SER A 16 7.06 8.03 -7.87
C SER A 16 7.00 9.40 -8.56
N LEU A 17 7.20 9.45 -9.87
CA LEU A 17 7.08 10.70 -10.62
C LEU A 17 5.65 11.26 -10.56
N ALA A 18 4.64 10.41 -10.75
CA ALA A 18 3.24 10.82 -10.63
C ALA A 18 2.88 11.23 -9.19
N GLY A 19 3.39 10.49 -8.19
CA GLY A 19 3.24 10.84 -6.78
C GLY A 19 3.89 12.18 -6.44
N LEU A 20 5.10 12.42 -6.92
CA LEU A 20 5.81 13.68 -6.73
C LEU A 20 5.05 14.86 -7.35
N LEU A 21 4.54 14.69 -8.58
CA LEU A 21 3.70 15.71 -9.23
C LEU A 21 2.43 15.99 -8.44
N ALA A 22 1.76 14.95 -7.91
CA ALA A 22 0.59 15.12 -7.06
C ALA A 22 0.93 15.95 -5.80
N VAL A 23 2.03 15.64 -5.11
CA VAL A 23 2.49 16.40 -3.95
C VAL A 23 2.80 17.85 -4.30
N LEU A 24 3.51 18.09 -5.41
CA LEU A 24 3.82 19.44 -5.89
C LEU A 24 2.57 20.26 -6.19
N VAL A 25 1.49 19.62 -6.64
CA VAL A 25 0.20 20.30 -6.86
C VAL A 25 -0.55 20.54 -5.54
N ILE A 26 -0.51 19.58 -4.63
CA ILE A 26 -1.23 19.68 -3.35
C ILE A 26 -0.62 20.74 -2.44
N ILE A 27 0.71 20.86 -2.34
CA ILE A 27 1.38 21.83 -1.46
C ILE A 27 0.87 23.28 -1.65
N PRO A 28 0.82 23.85 -2.86
CA PRO A 28 0.29 25.18 -3.05
C PRO A 28 -1.24 25.27 -2.93
N LEU A 29 -1.94 24.15 -3.01
CA LEU A 29 -3.39 24.08 -2.87
C LEU A 29 -3.83 24.04 -1.39
N LEU A 30 -3.00 23.45 -0.50
CA LEU A 30 -3.27 23.32 0.93
C LEU A 30 -3.67 24.64 1.60
N PRO A 31 -2.91 25.77 1.46
CA PRO A 31 -3.27 27.02 2.10
C PRO A 31 -4.59 27.63 1.57
N ARG A 32 -5.00 27.23 0.35
CA ARG A 32 -6.28 27.68 -0.23
C ARG A 32 -7.47 26.85 0.22
N LEU A 33 -7.28 25.54 0.36
CA LEU A 33 -8.34 24.60 0.78
C LEU A 33 -8.55 24.58 2.29
N LEU A 34 -7.48 24.80 3.06
CA LEU A 34 -7.47 24.67 4.53
C LEU A 34 -6.77 25.87 5.18
N PRO A 35 -7.29 27.11 4.97
CA PRO A 35 -6.66 28.32 5.48
C PRO A 35 -6.54 28.32 7.01
N ASP A 36 -7.54 27.78 7.71
CA ASP A 36 -7.58 27.75 9.18
C ASP A 36 -6.49 26.84 9.75
N ILE A 37 -6.23 25.71 9.12
CA ILE A 37 -5.18 24.77 9.54
C ILE A 37 -3.80 25.32 9.16
N TRP A 38 -3.67 25.93 7.98
CA TRP A 38 -2.39 26.47 7.52
C TRP A 38 -1.87 27.62 8.37
N HIS A 39 -2.76 28.44 8.93
CA HIS A 39 -2.42 29.54 9.81
C HIS A 39 -2.50 29.19 11.29
N ALA A 40 -2.91 27.96 11.64
CA ALA A 40 -2.93 27.50 13.00
C ALA A 40 -1.50 27.48 13.59
N ARG A 41 -1.30 28.22 14.68
CA ARG A 41 -0.07 28.17 15.45
C ARG A 41 -0.24 27.10 16.52
N ILE A 42 0.64 26.12 16.51
CA ILE A 42 0.72 25.12 17.56
C ILE A 42 1.86 25.57 18.49
N ASP A 43 1.52 25.91 19.71
CA ASP A 43 2.54 26.13 20.74
C ASP A 43 3.12 24.78 21.16
N LEU A 44 4.27 24.45 20.59
CA LEU A 44 4.99 23.24 20.95
C LEU A 44 5.62 23.44 22.33
N PRO A 45 5.55 22.46 23.23
CA PRO A 45 6.28 22.52 24.49
C PRO A 45 7.78 22.69 24.21
N PRO A 46 8.50 23.43 25.05
CA PRO A 46 9.94 23.63 24.87
C PRO A 46 10.66 22.28 24.82
N ALA A 47 11.61 22.14 23.91
CA ALA A 47 12.34 20.87 23.66
C ALA A 47 13.07 20.32 24.89
N THR A 48 13.25 21.16 25.92
CA THR A 48 13.81 20.80 27.23
C THR A 48 12.93 19.86 28.04
N ASP A 49 11.62 19.79 27.74
CA ASP A 49 10.68 18.95 28.50
C ASP A 49 10.52 17.56 27.86
N LEU A 50 11.24 17.28 26.78
CA LEU A 50 11.22 15.94 26.16
C LEU A 50 12.01 14.97 27.04
N PRO A 51 11.41 13.82 27.41
CA PRO A 51 12.15 12.82 28.19
C PRO A 51 13.35 12.33 27.38
N PRO A 52 14.52 12.17 28.01
CA PRO A 52 15.70 11.64 27.33
C PRO A 52 15.43 10.20 26.88
N ILE A 53 16.06 9.80 25.78
CA ILE A 53 15.97 8.41 25.32
C ILE A 53 16.62 7.53 26.39
N GLU A 54 15.83 6.76 27.12
CA GLU A 54 16.29 5.94 28.26
C GLU A 54 17.32 4.88 27.84
N ARG A 55 17.21 4.37 26.59
CA ARG A 55 18.09 3.30 26.05
C ARG A 55 18.56 3.65 24.64
N PRO A 56 19.56 4.53 24.48
CA PRO A 56 20.00 5.01 23.16
C PRO A 56 20.56 3.87 22.28
N ALA A 57 21.22 2.88 22.88
CA ALA A 57 21.74 1.71 22.15
C ALA A 57 20.60 0.88 21.52
N PHE A 58 19.50 0.69 22.25
CA PHE A 58 18.33 -0.01 21.72
C PHE A 58 17.64 0.80 20.62
N ALA A 59 17.48 2.10 20.79
CA ALA A 59 16.91 2.97 19.77
C ALA A 59 17.75 2.95 18.47
N ALA A 60 19.07 3.00 18.60
CA ALA A 60 19.98 2.87 17.44
C ALA A 60 19.85 1.52 16.75
N PHE A 61 19.72 0.42 17.51
CA PHE A 61 19.53 -0.91 16.97
C PHE A 61 18.17 -1.04 16.27
N ALA A 62 17.09 -0.53 16.84
CA ALA A 62 15.77 -0.53 16.24
C ALA A 62 15.76 0.26 14.92
N LEU A 63 16.43 1.41 14.88
CA LEU A 63 16.62 2.17 13.65
C LEU A 63 17.44 1.40 12.60
N LEU A 64 18.46 0.66 13.02
CA LEU A 64 19.25 -0.19 12.13
C LEU A 64 18.39 -1.30 11.52
N VAL A 65 17.58 -2.00 12.33
CA VAL A 65 16.65 -3.03 11.85
C VAL A 65 15.65 -2.44 10.86
N LEU A 66 15.10 -1.26 11.16
CA LEU A 66 14.21 -0.54 10.27
C LEU A 66 14.90 -0.17 8.95
N ALA A 67 16.13 0.33 9.00
CA ALA A 67 16.90 0.68 7.81
C ALA A 67 17.21 -0.55 6.94
N ILE A 68 17.59 -1.68 7.56
CA ILE A 68 17.79 -2.96 6.86
C ILE A 68 16.48 -3.44 6.22
N MET A 69 15.37 -3.36 6.94
CA MET A 69 14.06 -3.73 6.41
C MET A 69 13.69 -2.90 5.18
N VAL A 70 13.85 -1.57 5.25
CA VAL A 70 13.60 -0.68 4.12
C VAL A 70 14.54 -1.01 2.95
N GLY A 71 15.82 -1.24 3.21
CA GLY A 71 16.78 -1.66 2.19
C GLY A 71 16.38 -2.97 1.51
N LEU A 72 15.92 -3.97 2.28
CA LEU A 72 15.44 -5.23 1.72
C LEU A 72 14.12 -5.08 0.96
N PHE A 73 13.24 -4.14 1.33
CA PHE A 73 12.06 -3.84 0.53
C PHE A 73 12.41 -3.22 -0.81
N LEU A 74 13.44 -2.38 -0.87
CA LEU A 74 13.86 -1.71 -2.10
C LEU A 74 14.63 -2.65 -3.04
N PHE A 75 15.53 -3.47 -2.50
CA PHE A 75 16.49 -4.25 -3.26
C PHE A 75 16.34 -5.77 -3.11
N GLY A 76 15.42 -6.25 -2.27
CA GLY A 76 15.27 -7.68 -1.96
C GLY A 76 14.91 -8.55 -3.16
N GLU A 77 14.14 -8.01 -4.12
CA GLU A 77 13.78 -8.69 -5.37
C GLU A 77 14.97 -8.81 -6.34
N GLU A 78 16.00 -7.95 -6.21
CA GLU A 78 17.22 -7.98 -7.02
C GLU A 78 18.27 -8.96 -6.45
N LEU A 79 18.07 -9.42 -5.20
CA LEU A 79 18.96 -10.40 -4.60
C LEU A 79 18.80 -11.79 -5.26
N PRO A 80 19.85 -12.62 -5.25
CA PRO A 80 19.79 -13.98 -5.81
C PRO A 80 18.67 -14.84 -5.19
N THR A 81 18.27 -14.54 -3.95
CA THR A 81 17.21 -15.22 -3.21
C THR A 81 15.80 -14.70 -3.52
N GLN A 82 15.69 -13.61 -4.31
CA GLN A 82 14.42 -12.99 -4.71
C GLN A 82 13.45 -12.83 -3.53
N LEU A 83 13.88 -12.12 -2.48
CA LEU A 83 13.07 -11.90 -1.28
C LEU A 83 11.91 -10.95 -1.59
N GLY A 84 10.70 -11.51 -1.67
CA GLY A 84 9.50 -10.70 -1.83
C GLY A 84 9.12 -9.93 -0.55
N PRO A 85 8.35 -8.83 -0.68
CA PRO A 85 7.95 -7.98 0.45
C PRO A 85 7.35 -8.72 1.65
N PRO A 86 6.47 -9.74 1.49
CA PRO A 86 5.93 -10.48 2.63
C PRO A 86 7.01 -11.23 3.43
N ALA A 87 8.01 -11.82 2.75
CA ALA A 87 9.10 -12.52 3.42
C ALA A 87 9.97 -11.54 4.22
N VAL A 88 10.29 -10.39 3.64
CA VAL A 88 11.04 -9.32 4.33
C VAL A 88 10.29 -8.84 5.57
N ALA A 89 8.97 -8.63 5.48
CA ALA A 89 8.15 -8.20 6.61
C ALA A 89 8.15 -9.21 7.77
N ILE A 90 8.00 -10.52 7.46
CA ILE A 90 8.03 -11.59 8.47
C ILE A 90 9.41 -11.68 9.12
N MET A 91 10.49 -11.62 8.34
CA MET A 91 11.86 -11.65 8.86
C MET A 91 12.13 -10.46 9.78
N ALA A 92 11.75 -9.25 9.37
CA ALA A 92 11.93 -8.04 10.17
C ALA A 92 11.11 -8.08 11.47
N ALA A 93 9.85 -8.52 11.42
CA ALA A 93 9.00 -8.67 12.59
C ALA A 93 9.58 -9.72 13.58
N THR A 94 10.04 -10.86 13.06
CA THR A 94 10.66 -11.90 13.89
C THR A 94 11.93 -11.39 14.55
N LEU A 95 12.79 -10.69 13.80
CA LEU A 95 14.01 -10.11 14.34
C LEU A 95 13.70 -9.05 15.42
N ALA A 96 12.73 -8.19 15.17
CA ALA A 96 12.31 -7.18 16.16
C ALA A 96 11.80 -7.83 17.46
N LEU A 97 10.97 -8.88 17.36
CA LEU A 97 10.48 -9.63 18.53
C LEU A 97 11.61 -10.31 19.30
N LEU A 98 12.58 -10.93 18.61
CA LEU A 98 13.76 -11.54 19.25
C LEU A 98 14.57 -10.49 20.03
N VAL A 99 14.77 -9.33 19.45
CA VAL A 99 15.52 -8.24 20.10
C VAL A 99 14.79 -7.70 21.32
N ILE A 100 13.48 -7.52 21.26
CA ILE A 100 12.66 -7.08 22.41
C ILE A 100 12.74 -8.13 23.52
N TYR A 101 12.66 -9.41 23.16
CA TYR A 101 12.75 -10.53 24.10
C TYR A 101 14.13 -10.59 24.80
N GLU A 102 15.23 -10.57 24.03
CA GLU A 102 16.59 -10.61 24.57
C GLU A 102 16.93 -9.37 25.42
N ALA A 103 16.48 -8.20 24.97
CA ALA A 103 16.70 -6.94 25.71
C ALA A 103 15.83 -6.79 26.97
N ARG A 104 14.90 -7.72 27.20
CA ARG A 104 13.96 -7.73 28.33
C ARG A 104 13.27 -6.38 28.52
N ILE A 105 12.87 -5.77 27.41
CA ILE A 105 12.21 -4.45 27.43
C ILE A 105 10.78 -4.62 27.85
N GLU A 106 10.09 -5.58 27.21
CA GLU A 106 8.69 -5.85 27.42
C GLU A 106 8.40 -7.33 27.15
N PRO A 107 7.44 -7.95 27.87
CA PRO A 107 6.95 -9.29 27.52
C PRO A 107 6.39 -9.33 26.11
N VAL A 108 6.73 -10.36 25.32
CA VAL A 108 6.28 -10.53 23.93
C VAL A 108 4.76 -10.56 23.85
N GLU A 109 4.09 -11.06 24.88
CA GLU A 109 2.63 -11.11 25.00
C GLU A 109 2.01 -9.71 24.94
N ASN A 110 2.65 -8.69 25.56
CA ASN A 110 2.18 -7.31 25.52
C ASN A 110 2.34 -6.73 24.11
N VAL A 111 3.51 -6.95 23.48
CA VAL A 111 3.77 -6.50 22.12
C VAL A 111 2.75 -7.09 21.13
N LEU A 112 2.43 -8.39 21.27
CA LEU A 112 1.40 -9.05 20.45
C LEU A 112 -0.02 -8.53 20.76
N ARG A 113 -0.27 -8.11 22.00
CA ARG A 113 -1.54 -7.52 22.40
C ARG A 113 -1.76 -6.15 21.79
N ASP A 114 -0.69 -5.38 21.59
CA ASP A 114 -0.73 -4.04 21.00
C ASP A 114 -0.91 -4.06 19.46
N VAL A 115 -0.83 -5.25 18.84
CA VAL A 115 -1.14 -5.41 17.42
C VAL A 115 -2.64 -5.09 17.18
N ASP A 116 -2.91 -4.26 16.20
CA ASP A 116 -4.29 -3.93 15.81
C ASP A 116 -4.97 -5.09 15.07
N TRP A 117 -5.36 -6.10 15.84
CA TRP A 117 -6.06 -7.29 15.35
C TRP A 117 -7.38 -6.95 14.66
N LYS A 118 -8.05 -5.85 15.06
CA LYS A 118 -9.31 -5.42 14.44
C LYS A 118 -9.09 -5.03 12.99
N THR A 119 -8.06 -4.25 12.72
CA THR A 119 -7.68 -3.87 11.34
C THR A 119 -7.26 -5.08 10.53
N LEU A 120 -6.52 -6.03 11.09
CA LEU A 120 -6.13 -7.25 10.38
C LEU A 120 -7.34 -8.12 10.00
N VAL A 121 -8.26 -8.34 10.94
CA VAL A 121 -9.51 -9.09 10.68
C VAL A 121 -10.38 -8.37 9.65
N PHE A 122 -10.49 -7.04 9.75
CA PHE A 122 -11.21 -6.23 8.78
C PHE A 122 -10.61 -6.36 7.37
N LEU A 123 -9.29 -6.27 7.23
CA LEU A 123 -8.61 -6.46 5.94
C LEU A 123 -8.84 -7.87 5.38
N ALA A 124 -8.71 -8.90 6.22
CA ALA A 124 -8.98 -10.28 5.81
C ALA A 124 -10.42 -10.44 5.30
N ALA A 125 -11.41 -9.89 6.02
CA ALA A 125 -12.81 -9.93 5.62
C ALA A 125 -13.05 -9.25 4.27
N ILE A 126 -12.44 -8.07 4.04
CA ILE A 126 -12.58 -7.37 2.77
C ILE A 126 -11.90 -8.13 1.62
N PHE A 127 -10.74 -8.74 1.84
CA PHE A 127 -10.12 -9.58 0.81
C PHE A 127 -11.00 -10.79 0.46
N CYS A 128 -11.66 -11.42 1.45
CA CYS A 128 -12.64 -12.47 1.20
C CYS A 128 -13.82 -11.96 0.35
N LEU A 129 -14.30 -10.74 0.62
CA LEU A 129 -15.38 -10.12 -0.14
C LEU A 129 -14.96 -9.86 -1.60
N VAL A 130 -13.77 -9.30 -1.83
CA VAL A 130 -13.21 -9.09 -3.18
C VAL A 130 -13.09 -10.41 -3.93
N GLN A 131 -12.63 -11.46 -3.27
CA GLN A 131 -12.56 -12.80 -3.84
C GLN A 131 -13.95 -13.35 -4.20
N ALA A 132 -14.95 -13.13 -3.34
CA ALA A 132 -16.32 -13.52 -3.63
C ALA A 132 -16.85 -12.80 -4.88
N PHE A 133 -16.62 -11.49 -5.00
CA PHE A 133 -17.01 -10.72 -6.19
C PHE A 133 -16.30 -11.18 -7.46
N THR A 134 -15.06 -11.63 -7.36
CA THR A 134 -14.31 -12.22 -8.48
C THR A 134 -14.92 -13.55 -8.89
N LYS A 135 -15.17 -14.45 -7.91
CA LYS A 135 -15.72 -15.79 -8.17
C LYS A 135 -17.17 -15.77 -8.67
N THR A 136 -17.95 -14.79 -8.27
CA THR A 136 -19.34 -14.61 -8.78
C THR A 136 -19.41 -13.97 -10.15
N GLY A 137 -18.26 -13.55 -10.72
CA GLY A 137 -18.22 -12.88 -12.03
C GLY A 137 -18.69 -11.42 -12.01
N LEU A 138 -18.95 -10.84 -10.82
CA LEU A 138 -19.48 -9.49 -10.69
C LEU A 138 -18.47 -8.45 -11.21
N LEU A 139 -17.18 -8.59 -10.89
CA LEU A 139 -16.13 -7.69 -11.38
C LEU A 139 -15.92 -7.83 -12.88
N GLN A 140 -16.01 -9.05 -13.43
CA GLN A 140 -15.96 -9.31 -14.86
C GLN A 140 -17.16 -8.70 -15.59
N GLY A 141 -18.37 -8.85 -15.04
CA GLY A 141 -19.57 -8.21 -15.58
C GLY A 141 -19.45 -6.69 -15.63
N LEU A 142 -18.84 -6.08 -14.61
CA LEU A 142 -18.59 -4.64 -14.58
C LEU A 142 -17.54 -4.23 -15.62
N SER A 143 -16.49 -5.04 -15.82
CA SER A 143 -15.47 -4.82 -16.86
C SER A 143 -16.07 -4.82 -18.25
N LEU A 144 -16.96 -5.78 -18.56
CA LEU A 144 -17.67 -5.85 -19.84
C LEU A 144 -18.59 -4.65 -20.06
N ARG A 145 -19.26 -4.14 -19.01
CA ARG A 145 -20.08 -2.94 -19.11
C ARG A 145 -19.23 -1.70 -19.38
N LEU A 146 -18.07 -1.58 -18.73
CA LEU A 146 -17.11 -0.51 -19.01
C LEU A 146 -16.68 -0.55 -20.48
N HIS A 147 -16.35 -1.74 -21.00
CA HIS A 147 -16.03 -1.90 -22.41
C HIS A 147 -17.21 -1.51 -23.31
N GLY A 148 -18.44 -1.89 -22.96
CA GLY A 148 -19.64 -1.49 -23.69
C GLY A 148 -19.92 0.01 -23.71
N TRP A 149 -19.53 0.75 -22.67
CA TRP A 149 -19.74 2.20 -22.59
C TRP A 149 -18.64 3.01 -23.27
N PHE A 150 -17.39 2.60 -23.13
CA PHE A 150 -16.21 3.34 -23.57
C PHE A 150 -15.48 2.72 -24.77
N GLY A 151 -15.87 1.50 -25.19
CA GLY A 151 -15.21 0.79 -26.27
C GLY A 151 -13.70 0.61 -26.00
N THR A 152 -12.88 1.00 -26.94
CA THR A 152 -11.41 0.96 -26.87
C THR A 152 -10.76 2.31 -26.49
N GLU A 153 -11.54 3.27 -25.98
CA GLU A 153 -11.05 4.58 -25.56
C GLU A 153 -10.34 4.49 -24.21
N PHE A 154 -9.11 3.96 -24.20
CA PHE A 154 -8.32 3.69 -22.97
C PHE A 154 -8.14 4.91 -22.08
N ALA A 155 -7.99 6.10 -22.66
CA ALA A 155 -7.80 7.34 -21.89
C ALA A 155 -9.04 7.69 -21.07
N LEU A 156 -10.24 7.56 -21.65
CA LEU A 156 -11.51 7.85 -20.95
C LEU A 156 -11.77 6.83 -19.84
N VAL A 157 -11.49 5.54 -20.10
CA VAL A 157 -11.62 4.51 -19.08
C VAL A 157 -10.63 4.73 -17.95
N ALA A 158 -9.36 5.05 -18.24
CA ALA A 158 -8.37 5.36 -17.24
C ALA A 158 -8.79 6.54 -16.36
N LEU A 159 -9.32 7.60 -16.95
CA LEU A 159 -9.82 8.77 -16.23
C LEU A 159 -11.04 8.43 -15.35
N ALA A 160 -12.00 7.69 -15.89
CA ALA A 160 -13.18 7.25 -15.16
C ALA A 160 -12.81 6.34 -13.98
N LEU A 161 -11.93 5.36 -14.21
CA LEU A 161 -11.42 4.50 -13.15
C LEU A 161 -10.65 5.29 -12.09
N LEU A 162 -9.78 6.22 -12.48
CA LEU A 162 -9.03 7.07 -11.57
C LEU A 162 -9.97 7.87 -10.66
N ALA A 163 -11.01 8.49 -11.24
CA ALA A 163 -12.00 9.25 -10.49
C ALA A 163 -12.80 8.35 -9.53
N CYS A 164 -13.30 7.20 -10.01
CA CYS A 164 -14.04 6.24 -9.19
C CYS A 164 -13.19 5.68 -8.06
N ILE A 165 -11.95 5.24 -8.35
CA ILE A 165 -11.02 4.68 -7.37
C ILE A 165 -10.66 5.75 -6.33
N GLY A 166 -10.40 6.99 -6.76
CA GLY A 166 -10.10 8.10 -5.86
C GLY A 166 -11.25 8.40 -4.90
N LEU A 167 -12.48 8.43 -5.38
CA LEU A 167 -13.69 8.64 -4.56
C LEU A 167 -13.92 7.46 -3.60
N LEU A 168 -13.82 6.23 -4.08
CA LEU A 168 -13.98 5.04 -3.25
C LEU A 168 -12.89 4.93 -2.19
N SER A 169 -11.65 5.25 -2.55
CA SER A 169 -10.50 5.25 -1.65
C SER A 169 -10.60 6.30 -0.54
N ALA A 170 -11.36 7.37 -0.74
CA ALA A 170 -11.61 8.36 0.30
C ALA A 170 -12.52 7.83 1.43
N VAL A 171 -13.34 6.82 1.13
CA VAL A 171 -14.33 6.25 2.08
C VAL A 171 -13.94 4.84 2.53
N LEU A 172 -13.37 4.05 1.63
CA LEU A 172 -12.98 2.66 1.87
C LEU A 172 -11.46 2.56 2.11
N ALA A 173 -11.02 1.46 2.73
CA ALA A 173 -9.60 1.17 2.85
C ALA A 173 -8.96 1.01 1.45
N ASN A 174 -7.80 1.62 1.23
CA ASN A 174 -7.14 1.72 -0.08
C ASN A 174 -6.81 0.35 -0.69
N ILE A 175 -6.32 -0.60 0.12
CA ILE A 175 -5.84 -1.90 -0.36
C ILE A 175 -6.92 -2.71 -1.07
N PRO A 176 -8.14 -2.91 -0.50
CA PRO A 176 -9.21 -3.63 -1.19
C PRO A 176 -9.73 -2.92 -2.45
N VAL A 177 -9.78 -1.58 -2.43
CA VAL A 177 -10.18 -0.79 -3.61
C VAL A 177 -9.20 -1.01 -4.76
N VAL A 178 -7.89 -0.99 -4.46
CA VAL A 178 -6.85 -1.27 -5.46
C VAL A 178 -6.94 -2.71 -5.96
N ALA A 179 -7.16 -3.70 -5.09
CA ALA A 179 -7.31 -5.09 -5.49
C ALA A 179 -8.50 -5.30 -6.45
N ALA A 180 -9.68 -4.76 -6.11
CA ALA A 180 -10.86 -4.83 -6.96
C ALA A 180 -10.68 -4.11 -8.29
N SER A 181 -10.09 -2.92 -8.28
CA SER A 181 -9.83 -2.12 -9.48
C SER A 181 -8.82 -2.77 -10.42
N LEU A 182 -7.81 -3.46 -9.88
CA LEU A 182 -6.84 -4.20 -10.68
C LEU A 182 -7.51 -5.33 -11.47
N ILE A 183 -8.39 -6.11 -10.81
CA ILE A 183 -9.16 -7.19 -11.45
C ILE A 183 -10.06 -6.62 -12.54
N MET A 184 -10.75 -5.51 -12.23
CA MET A 184 -11.65 -4.86 -13.17
C MET A 184 -10.91 -4.29 -14.38
N THR A 185 -9.76 -3.65 -14.17
CA THR A 185 -8.91 -3.12 -15.24
C THR A 185 -8.36 -4.23 -16.13
N LYS A 186 -7.87 -5.34 -15.52
CA LYS A 186 -7.42 -6.51 -16.30
C LYS A 186 -8.56 -7.09 -17.14
N GLY A 187 -9.76 -7.23 -16.56
CA GLY A 187 -10.93 -7.73 -17.31
C GLY A 187 -11.33 -6.81 -18.47
N TYR A 188 -11.24 -5.49 -18.29
CA TYR A 188 -11.47 -4.53 -19.36
C TYR A 188 -10.43 -4.65 -20.48
N LEU A 189 -9.14 -4.74 -20.14
CA LEU A 189 -8.06 -4.88 -21.13
C LEU A 189 -8.18 -6.16 -21.96
N VAL A 190 -8.64 -7.25 -21.36
CA VAL A 190 -8.94 -8.50 -22.08
C VAL A 190 -10.16 -8.33 -22.98
N ALA A 191 -11.23 -7.71 -22.51
CA ALA A 191 -12.42 -7.45 -23.30
C ALA A 191 -12.14 -6.50 -24.50
N ALA A 192 -11.16 -5.61 -24.36
CA ALA A 192 -10.68 -4.72 -25.41
C ALA A 192 -9.60 -5.36 -26.32
N GLU A 193 -9.33 -6.67 -26.17
CA GLU A 193 -8.29 -7.43 -26.91
C GLU A 193 -6.86 -6.84 -26.77
N ALA A 194 -6.65 -5.96 -25.80
CA ALA A 194 -5.35 -5.35 -25.56
C ALA A 194 -4.35 -6.30 -24.85
N VAL A 195 -4.86 -7.34 -24.16
CA VAL A 195 -4.07 -8.35 -23.44
C VAL A 195 -4.71 -9.73 -23.68
N PRO A 196 -3.94 -10.79 -24.01
CA PRO A 196 -4.48 -12.14 -24.21
C PRO A 196 -5.07 -12.70 -22.90
N GLU A 197 -6.13 -13.53 -23.02
CA GLU A 197 -6.81 -14.17 -21.88
C GLU A 197 -5.89 -15.00 -20.97
N THR A 198 -4.81 -15.56 -21.55
CA THR A 198 -3.79 -16.32 -20.80
C THR A 198 -3.09 -15.50 -19.73
N GLY A 199 -3.07 -14.17 -19.84
CA GLY A 199 -2.54 -13.27 -18.82
C GLY A 199 -3.40 -13.17 -17.54
N LEU A 200 -4.65 -13.61 -17.59
CA LEU A 200 -5.56 -13.64 -16.43
C LEU A 200 -5.29 -14.82 -15.49
N ALA A 201 -4.90 -15.96 -16.04
CA ALA A 201 -4.71 -17.19 -15.27
C ALA A 201 -3.39 -17.23 -14.46
N ALA A 202 -2.42 -16.40 -14.81
CA ALA A 202 -1.09 -16.39 -14.19
C ALA A 202 -0.98 -15.49 -12.93
N GLY A 203 -2.05 -14.85 -12.50
CA GLY A 203 -2.02 -13.83 -11.43
C GLY A 203 -2.96 -14.04 -10.24
N PHE A 204 -3.49 -15.27 -10.03
CA PHE A 204 -4.30 -15.62 -8.85
C PHE A 204 -3.73 -16.81 -8.12
#